data_09c4a69fc64101bda480b4d98cded60b
#
_entry.id   09c4a69fc64101bda480b4d98cded60b
#
_cell.length_a   1.000
_cell.length_b   1.000
_cell.length_c   1.000
_cell.angle_alpha   90.00
_cell.angle_beta   90.00
_cell.angle_gamma   90.00
#
_symmetry.space_group_name_H-M   'P 1'
#
loop_
_entity.id
_entity.type
_entity.pdbx_description
1 polymer ?
#
loop_
_entity_poly.entity_id
_entity_poly.type
_entity_poly.pdbx_seq_one_letter_code
_entity_poly.pdbx_strand_id
1 'polypeptide(L)'
;MSGNYETVLRRYMEALGASDYATIKSLFAEEGTVTSPFLGLMPARDFFDRLGGATKGNVITPIDVFLPSGDQQHAVAYFRYDWTVNDGTLITFNVMDLFEFRPGTDKVGALTLIYDTHPIRQTAGNKYES
;
A
#
# COMPACT_ATOMS: atom_id res chain seq x y z
N MET A 1 3.25 -17.20 -12.23
CA MET A 1 1.87 -17.69 -12.23
C MET A 1 0.99 -16.77 -11.41
N SER A 2 -0.13 -16.36 -11.97
CA SER A 2 -1.03 -15.39 -11.32
C SER A 2 -1.66 -15.92 -10.02
N GLY A 3 -1.70 -17.25 -9.80
CA GLY A 3 -2.27 -17.82 -8.59
C GLY A 3 -1.56 -17.40 -7.30
N ASN A 4 -0.29 -17.02 -7.38
CA ASN A 4 0.46 -16.59 -6.21
C ASN A 4 0.21 -15.12 -5.87
N TYR A 5 -0.30 -14.35 -6.82
CA TYR A 5 -0.50 -12.92 -6.60
C TYR A 5 -1.55 -12.65 -5.52
N GLU A 6 -2.66 -13.38 -5.57
CA GLU A 6 -3.69 -13.18 -4.55
C GLU A 6 -3.13 -13.48 -3.15
N THR A 7 -2.35 -14.54 -3.00
CA THR A 7 -1.75 -14.89 -1.71
C THR A 7 -0.84 -13.76 -1.21
N VAL A 8 -0.02 -13.18 -2.10
CA VAL A 8 0.86 -12.08 -1.73
C VAL A 8 0.05 -10.86 -1.28
N LEU A 9 -1.00 -10.50 -2.04
CA LEU A 9 -1.80 -9.33 -1.71
C LEU A 9 -2.56 -9.52 -0.39
N ARG A 10 -3.08 -10.72 -0.13
CA ARG A 10 -3.76 -11.01 1.13
C ARG A 10 -2.78 -10.94 2.30
N ARG A 11 -1.57 -11.43 2.12
CA ARG A 11 -0.52 -11.33 3.15
C ARG A 11 -0.14 -9.88 3.41
N TYR A 12 -0.07 -9.07 2.33
CA TYR A 12 0.21 -7.65 2.47
C TYR A 12 -0.86 -6.96 3.34
N MET A 13 -2.14 -7.17 3.03
CA MET A 13 -3.22 -6.55 3.78
C MET A 13 -3.22 -6.98 5.25
N GLU A 14 -2.98 -8.26 5.50
CA GLU A 14 -2.90 -8.79 6.87
C GLU A 14 -1.73 -8.17 7.63
N ALA A 15 -0.56 -8.12 7.01
CA ALA A 15 0.63 -7.53 7.63
C ALA A 15 0.46 -6.04 7.88
N LEU A 16 -0.18 -5.32 6.95
CA LEU A 16 -0.43 -3.90 7.12
C LEU A 16 -1.35 -3.65 8.33
N GLY A 17 -2.42 -4.44 8.44
CA GLY A 17 -3.33 -4.34 9.57
C GLY A 17 -2.69 -4.68 10.91
N ALA A 18 -1.68 -5.54 10.89
CA ALA A 18 -0.93 -5.92 12.09
C ALA A 18 0.25 -4.99 12.36
N SER A 19 0.48 -3.99 11.51
CA SER A 19 1.66 -3.11 11.56
C SER A 19 2.96 -3.92 11.50
N ASP A 20 2.94 -5.01 10.74
CA ASP A 20 4.08 -5.90 10.58
C ASP A 20 4.86 -5.48 9.33
N TYR A 21 5.62 -4.41 9.46
CA TYR A 21 6.35 -3.83 8.33
C TYR A 21 7.51 -4.71 7.86
N ALA A 22 8.05 -5.53 8.74
CA ALA A 22 9.09 -6.49 8.35
C ALA A 22 8.55 -7.50 7.32
N THR A 23 7.36 -8.05 7.57
CA THR A 23 6.73 -8.96 6.61
C THR A 23 6.42 -8.23 5.30
N ILE A 24 5.87 -6.99 5.37
CA ILE A 24 5.59 -6.22 4.17
C ILE A 24 6.85 -6.07 3.33
N LYS A 25 7.95 -5.64 3.95
CA LYS A 25 9.21 -5.44 3.21
C LYS A 25 9.70 -6.74 2.55
N SER A 26 9.46 -7.87 3.20
CA SER A 26 9.89 -9.18 2.67
C SER A 26 9.14 -9.59 1.39
N LEU A 27 8.00 -8.96 1.11
CA LEU A 27 7.22 -9.26 -0.09
C LEU A 27 7.80 -8.57 -1.33
N PHE A 28 8.68 -7.59 -1.16
CA PHE A 28 9.25 -6.82 -2.24
C PHE A 28 10.58 -7.39 -2.71
N ALA A 29 10.86 -7.21 -3.99
CA ALA A 29 12.20 -7.41 -4.52
C ALA A 29 13.15 -6.40 -3.88
N GLU A 30 14.44 -6.69 -3.92
CA GLU A 30 15.45 -5.88 -3.23
C GLU A 30 15.39 -4.40 -3.67
N GLU A 31 15.19 -4.16 -4.96
CA GLU A 31 15.08 -2.80 -5.50
C GLU A 31 13.63 -2.35 -5.70
N GLY A 32 12.69 -2.97 -4.97
CA GLY A 32 11.28 -2.62 -5.07
C GLY A 32 10.99 -1.18 -4.66
N THR A 33 9.98 -0.60 -5.29
CA THR A 33 9.62 0.81 -5.07
C THR A 33 8.16 0.96 -4.71
N VAL A 34 7.83 2.11 -4.09
CA VAL A 34 6.46 2.54 -3.82
C VAL A 34 6.29 3.94 -4.37
N THR A 35 5.18 4.16 -5.09
CA THR A 35 4.78 5.50 -5.51
C THR A 35 3.50 5.86 -4.78
N SER A 36 3.51 6.96 -4.03
CA SER A 36 2.34 7.42 -3.28
C SER A 36 1.96 8.83 -3.70
N PRO A 37 0.68 9.22 -3.49
CA PRO A 37 0.22 10.56 -3.90
C PRO A 37 0.95 11.72 -3.20
N PHE A 38 1.41 11.53 -1.97
CA PHE A 38 2.04 12.61 -1.20
C PHE A 38 3.55 12.55 -1.21
N LEU A 39 4.13 11.35 -1.25
CA LEU A 39 5.58 11.19 -1.11
C LEU A 39 6.29 10.92 -2.43
N GLY A 40 5.51 10.61 -3.49
CA GLY A 40 6.09 10.27 -4.78
C GLY A 40 6.78 8.92 -4.76
N LEU A 41 7.75 8.75 -5.63
CA LEU A 41 8.48 7.49 -5.81
C LEU A 41 9.62 7.39 -4.80
N MET A 42 9.69 6.28 -4.10
CA MET A 42 10.80 6.00 -3.19
C MET A 42 11.02 4.50 -3.04
N PRO A 43 12.18 4.06 -2.53
CA PRO A 43 12.38 2.66 -2.22
C PRO A 43 11.33 2.16 -1.22
N ALA A 44 10.85 0.92 -1.43
CA ALA A 44 9.81 0.36 -0.58
C ALA A 44 10.22 0.34 0.89
N ARG A 45 11.47 -0.01 1.17
CA ARG A 45 11.99 -0.03 2.52
C ARG A 45 11.84 1.32 3.21
N ASP A 46 12.20 2.39 2.51
CA ASP A 46 12.12 3.74 3.06
C ASP A 46 10.66 4.18 3.25
N PHE A 47 9.80 3.84 2.30
CA PHE A 47 8.38 4.17 2.42
C PHE A 47 7.76 3.53 3.66
N PHE A 48 7.97 2.24 3.87
CA PHE A 48 7.35 1.55 5.01
C PHE A 48 7.99 1.92 6.34
N ASP A 49 9.25 2.32 6.35
CA ASP A 49 9.84 2.92 7.56
C ASP A 49 9.15 4.23 7.90
N ARG A 50 8.89 5.08 6.92
CA ARG A 50 8.20 6.36 7.15
C ARG A 50 6.75 6.13 7.56
N LEU A 51 6.06 5.20 6.90
CA LEU A 51 4.68 4.88 7.26
C LEU A 51 4.60 4.36 8.68
N GLY A 52 5.49 3.44 9.04
CA GLY A 52 5.54 2.90 10.40
C GLY A 52 5.80 3.99 11.44
N GLY A 53 6.72 4.91 11.13
CA GLY A 53 7.03 6.02 12.02
C GLY A 53 5.89 7.03 12.17
N ALA A 54 4.97 7.10 11.20
CA ALA A 54 3.83 8.01 11.23
C ALA A 54 2.56 7.37 11.78
N THR A 55 2.57 6.07 12.02
CA THR A 55 1.36 5.30 12.34
C THR A 55 1.32 4.96 13.83
N LYS A 56 0.24 5.38 14.50
CA LYS A 56 -0.07 4.93 15.86
C LYS A 56 -0.82 3.61 15.84
N GLY A 57 -1.71 3.44 14.85
CA GLY A 57 -2.46 2.21 14.66
C GLY A 57 -3.27 2.26 13.40
N ASN A 58 -3.84 1.12 13.02
CA ASN A 58 -4.70 1.07 11.83
C ASN A 58 -5.62 -0.13 11.89
N VAL A 59 -6.68 -0.07 11.06
CA VAL A 59 -7.54 -1.22 10.79
C VAL A 59 -7.65 -1.33 9.28
N ILE A 60 -7.38 -2.50 8.75
CA ILE A 60 -7.50 -2.81 7.33
C ILE A 60 -8.71 -3.71 7.14
N THR A 61 -9.65 -3.26 6.30
CA THR A 61 -10.83 -4.05 5.95
C THR A 61 -10.73 -4.41 4.46
N PRO A 62 -10.34 -5.65 4.12
CA PRO A 62 -10.25 -6.05 2.73
C PRO A 62 -11.62 -5.98 2.05
N ILE A 63 -11.65 -5.48 0.81
CA ILE A 63 -12.88 -5.39 0.00
C ILE A 63 -12.78 -6.39 -1.14
N ASP A 64 -11.68 -6.40 -1.91
CA ASP A 64 -11.53 -7.31 -3.02
C ASP A 64 -10.05 -7.39 -3.44
N VAL A 65 -9.76 -8.38 -4.26
CA VAL A 65 -8.47 -8.52 -4.94
C VAL A 65 -8.76 -8.68 -6.42
N PHE A 66 -8.14 -7.86 -7.26
CA PHE A 66 -8.33 -7.91 -8.70
C PHE A 66 -7.11 -8.55 -9.35
N LEU A 67 -7.32 -9.65 -10.06
CA LEU A 67 -6.27 -10.41 -10.73
C LEU A 67 -6.26 -10.07 -12.23
N PRO A 68 -5.12 -10.25 -12.90
CA PRO A 68 -5.05 -9.93 -14.33
C PRO A 68 -5.93 -10.87 -15.14
N SER A 69 -6.43 -10.36 -16.26
CA SER A 69 -7.26 -11.16 -17.16
C SER A 69 -6.45 -12.12 -18.05
N GLY A 70 -5.14 -11.97 -18.08
CA GLY A 70 -4.23 -12.78 -18.88
C GLY A 70 -2.91 -12.97 -18.19
N ASP A 71 -1.81 -12.76 -18.91
CA ASP A 71 -0.46 -13.03 -18.42
C ASP A 71 0.22 -11.81 -17.80
N GLN A 72 -0.53 -10.74 -17.59
CA GLN A 72 0.02 -9.52 -16.99
C GLN A 72 0.53 -9.82 -15.58
N GLN A 73 1.62 -9.16 -15.21
CA GLN A 73 2.30 -9.40 -13.94
C GLN A 73 1.94 -8.33 -12.93
N HIS A 74 0.65 -8.12 -12.74
CA HIS A 74 0.15 -7.13 -11.78
C HIS A 74 -1.14 -7.65 -11.11
N ALA A 75 -1.48 -7.05 -9.98
CA ALA A 75 -2.73 -7.31 -9.29
C ALA A 75 -3.05 -6.13 -8.38
N VAL A 76 -4.32 -5.96 -8.01
CA VAL A 76 -4.76 -4.84 -7.20
C VAL A 76 -5.40 -5.36 -5.91
N ALA A 77 -4.96 -4.82 -4.78
CA ALA A 77 -5.62 -5.02 -3.50
C ALA A 77 -6.49 -3.80 -3.22
N TYR A 78 -7.78 -4.03 -3.05
CA TYR A 78 -8.76 -2.98 -2.78
C TYR A 78 -9.25 -3.15 -1.36
N PHE A 79 -9.06 -2.11 -0.51
CA PHE A 79 -9.42 -2.20 0.90
C PHE A 79 -9.71 -0.83 1.50
N ARG A 80 -10.42 -0.85 2.62
CA ARG A 80 -10.63 0.33 3.45
C ARG A 80 -9.49 0.42 4.45
N TYR A 81 -8.94 1.62 4.57
CA TYR A 81 -7.83 1.91 5.48
C TYR A 81 -8.32 2.90 6.53
N ASP A 82 -8.41 2.44 7.77
CA ASP A 82 -8.67 3.31 8.92
C ASP A 82 -7.31 3.54 9.59
N TRP A 83 -6.73 4.69 9.34
CA TRP A 83 -5.35 5.00 9.70
C TRP A 83 -5.33 6.03 10.83
N THR A 84 -4.76 5.66 11.98
CA THR A 84 -4.58 6.57 13.11
C THR A 84 -3.13 7.02 13.12
N VAL A 85 -2.92 8.31 12.90
CA VAL A 85 -1.58 8.90 12.89
C VAL A 85 -1.14 9.23 14.30
N ASN A 86 0.14 9.64 14.45
CA ASN A 86 0.78 9.76 15.76
C ASN A 86 0.10 10.73 16.72
N ASP A 87 -0.56 11.78 16.21
CA ASP A 87 -1.28 12.74 17.06
C ASP A 87 -2.68 12.25 17.45
N GLY A 88 -3.06 11.03 17.04
CA GLY A 88 -4.35 10.45 17.35
C GLY A 88 -5.43 10.71 16.32
N THR A 89 -5.14 11.50 15.27
CA THR A 89 -6.12 11.76 14.21
C THR A 89 -6.41 10.50 13.43
N LEU A 90 -7.71 10.22 13.21
CA LEU A 90 -8.14 9.10 12.38
C LEU A 90 -8.43 9.59 10.97
N ILE A 91 -7.80 8.94 9.99
CA ILE A 91 -8.00 9.21 8.56
C ILE A 91 -8.52 7.93 7.92
N THR A 92 -9.70 8.00 7.31
CA THR A 92 -10.36 6.85 6.69
C THR A 92 -10.48 7.08 5.19
N PHE A 93 -10.05 6.08 4.42
CA PHE A 93 -10.18 6.14 2.96
C PHE A 93 -10.12 4.72 2.39
N ASN A 94 -10.66 4.57 1.18
CA ASN A 94 -10.49 3.35 0.40
C ASN A 94 -9.29 3.52 -0.50
N VAL A 95 -8.50 2.47 -0.64
CA VAL A 95 -7.28 2.51 -1.44
C VAL A 95 -7.27 1.31 -2.39
N MET A 96 -6.77 1.54 -3.59
CA MET A 96 -6.44 0.50 -4.54
C MET A 96 -4.92 0.48 -4.68
N ASP A 97 -4.31 -0.57 -4.17
CA ASP A 97 -2.86 -0.73 -4.25
C ASP A 97 -2.53 -1.61 -5.44
N LEU A 98 -1.89 -1.01 -6.44
CA LEU A 98 -1.48 -1.71 -7.66
C LEU A 98 -0.10 -2.28 -7.46
N PHE A 99 -0.01 -3.62 -7.49
CA PHE A 99 1.24 -4.34 -7.33
C PHE A 99 1.72 -4.82 -8.70
N GLU A 100 2.96 -4.50 -9.05
CA GLU A 100 3.60 -4.98 -10.26
C GLU A 100 4.73 -5.92 -9.84
N PHE A 101 4.67 -7.15 -10.31
CA PHE A 101 5.59 -8.21 -9.89
C PHE A 101 6.78 -8.30 -10.82
N ARG A 102 7.93 -8.68 -10.28
CA ARG A 102 9.12 -8.97 -11.08
C ARG A 102 8.85 -10.19 -11.95
N PRO A 103 9.24 -10.15 -13.23
CA PRO A 103 8.98 -11.28 -14.15
C PRO A 103 9.49 -12.61 -13.58
N GLY A 104 8.62 -13.62 -13.65
CA GLY A 104 8.96 -14.97 -13.21
C GLY A 104 9.02 -15.16 -11.71
N THR A 105 8.59 -14.16 -10.91
CA THR A 105 8.62 -14.24 -9.46
C THR A 105 7.30 -13.80 -8.85
N ASP A 106 7.13 -14.04 -7.56
CA ASP A 106 6.04 -13.48 -6.77
C ASP A 106 6.51 -12.31 -5.91
N LYS A 107 7.67 -11.72 -6.23
CA LYS A 107 8.20 -10.55 -5.53
C LYS A 107 7.71 -9.27 -6.18
N VAL A 108 7.31 -8.32 -5.35
CA VAL A 108 6.80 -7.04 -5.84
C VAL A 108 7.96 -6.15 -6.27
N GLY A 109 7.93 -5.70 -7.53
CA GLY A 109 8.92 -4.76 -8.04
C GLY A 109 8.48 -3.31 -7.87
N ALA A 110 7.18 -3.05 -7.95
CA ALA A 110 6.64 -1.71 -7.80
C ALA A 110 5.23 -1.78 -7.21
N LEU A 111 4.96 -0.88 -6.28
CA LEU A 111 3.63 -0.69 -5.71
C LEU A 111 3.22 0.76 -5.94
N THR A 112 2.04 0.96 -6.52
CA THR A 112 1.47 2.30 -6.70
C THR A 112 0.21 2.40 -5.84
N LEU A 113 0.17 3.39 -4.95
CA LEU A 113 -0.97 3.64 -4.09
C LEU A 113 -1.94 4.57 -4.81
N ILE A 114 -3.19 4.16 -4.96
CA ILE A 114 -4.21 4.93 -5.68
C ILE A 114 -5.39 5.16 -4.73
N TYR A 115 -5.56 6.39 -4.30
CA TYR A 115 -6.68 6.74 -3.42
C TYR A 115 -7.05 8.21 -3.56
N ASP A 116 -8.29 8.53 -3.13
CA ASP A 116 -8.76 9.90 -3.11
C ASP A 116 -8.06 10.65 -1.97
N THR A 117 -7.32 11.69 -2.33
CA THR A 117 -6.56 12.46 -1.34
C THR A 117 -7.38 13.55 -0.68
N HIS A 118 -8.63 13.78 -1.11
CA HIS A 118 -9.44 14.88 -0.59
C HIS A 118 -9.57 14.85 0.95
N PRO A 119 -9.94 13.71 1.57
CA PRO A 119 -10.03 13.65 3.04
C PRO A 119 -8.71 13.91 3.74
N ILE A 120 -7.61 13.47 3.14
CA ILE A 120 -6.29 13.60 3.74
C ILE A 120 -5.77 15.03 3.61
N ARG A 121 -6.09 15.69 2.50
CA ARG A 121 -5.67 17.07 2.28
C ARG A 121 -6.25 18.02 3.31
N GLN A 122 -7.47 17.75 3.76
CA GLN A 122 -8.10 18.57 4.79
C GLN A 122 -7.34 18.49 6.12
N THR A 123 -6.82 17.31 6.44
CA THR A 123 -6.06 17.08 7.67
C THR A 123 -4.65 17.66 7.56
N ALA A 124 -4.00 17.47 6.43
CA ALA A 124 -2.61 17.90 6.21
C ALA A 124 -2.49 19.34 5.73
N GLY A 125 -3.60 20.07 5.65
CA GLY A 125 -3.64 21.36 4.99
C GLY A 125 -3.85 21.19 3.51
N ASN A 126 -4.49 22.16 2.89
CA ASN A 126 -4.79 22.10 1.47
C ASN A 126 -3.67 22.74 0.67
N LYS A 127 -2.81 21.89 0.09
CA LYS A 127 -1.66 22.37 -0.67
C LYS A 127 -2.03 23.07 -1.98
N TYR A 128 -3.28 22.94 -2.41
CA TYR A 128 -3.75 23.56 -3.64
C TYR A 128 -4.41 24.91 -3.41
N GLU A 129 -4.57 25.30 -2.15
CA GLU A 129 -5.02 26.63 -1.78
C GLU A 129 -3.82 27.47 -1.39
N SER A 130 -3.18 28.02 -2.32
CA SER A 130 -2.03 28.86 -1.99
C SER A 130 -2.35 30.32 -2.33
#